data_11976f27bda7c690ab4ec099a2727a83
#
_entry.id   11976f27bda7c690ab4ec099a2727a83
#
_cell.length_a   1.000
_cell.length_b   1.000
_cell.length_c   1.000
_cell.angle_alpha   90.00
_cell.angle_beta   90.00
_cell.angle_gamma   90.00
#
_symmetry.space_group_name_H-M   'P 1'
#
loop_
_entity.id
_entity.type
_entity.pdbx_description
1 polymer ?
#
loop_
_entity_poly.entity_id
_entity_poly.type
_entity_poly.pdbx_seq_one_letter_code
_entity_poly.pdbx_strand_id
1 'polypeptide(L)'
;AATMSMVWGIDDQNNVYYRNHSGSKPWTKVPGELTSITADVNSVWGFNPQGEIVRMSAQRKSGWEVIKNPYKIIKLSAGNEEVWGITEDNKVYRMSDSGFGEWQYVNEGFKDVSVGVDYAWLLDVDGYPWKYEMSGFQDITAFQINPIYTSVTPVEVKASVNVAPNPFKDRIKVTVNAYNEEDITLIVHDLNGKVLLTKKESVHSGTNEITINEASQWTQGVYILTVEYSAGPEKIKIIKSR
;
A
#
# COMPACT_ATOMS: atom_id res chain seq x y z
N ALA A 1 -20.26 -6.14 6.16
CA ALA A 1 -19.71 -5.54 7.39
C ALA A 1 -19.71 -6.55 8.53
N ALA A 2 -18.86 -6.39 9.52
CA ALA A 2 -18.78 -7.27 10.67
C ALA A 2 -18.57 -6.47 11.97
N THR A 3 -19.19 -6.96 13.05
CA THR A 3 -18.95 -6.51 14.43
C THR A 3 -18.35 -7.67 15.23
N MET A 4 -18.07 -7.49 16.49
CA MET A 4 -17.58 -8.58 17.36
C MET A 4 -18.55 -9.78 17.44
N SER A 5 -19.85 -9.57 17.28
CA SER A 5 -20.88 -10.61 17.47
C SER A 5 -21.70 -10.92 16.22
N MET A 6 -21.74 -10.04 15.25
CA MET A 6 -22.62 -10.12 14.09
C MET A 6 -21.87 -9.87 12.78
N VAL A 7 -22.30 -10.54 11.74
CA VAL A 7 -21.94 -10.27 10.34
C VAL A 7 -23.17 -9.77 9.62
N TRP A 8 -23.02 -8.69 8.88
CA TRP A 8 -24.05 -8.03 8.10
C TRP A 8 -23.72 -8.12 6.62
N GLY A 9 -24.70 -8.28 5.78
CA GLY A 9 -24.58 -8.34 4.34
C GLY A 9 -25.81 -7.80 3.63
N ILE A 10 -25.61 -7.46 2.38
CA ILE A 10 -26.67 -7.11 1.42
C ILE A 10 -26.58 -8.08 0.24
N ASP A 11 -27.72 -8.46 -0.32
CA ASP A 11 -27.78 -9.27 -1.54
C ASP A 11 -27.82 -8.37 -2.80
N ASP A 12 -27.88 -8.98 -3.97
CA ASP A 12 -27.95 -8.34 -5.27
C ASP A 12 -29.27 -7.56 -5.51
N GLN A 13 -30.24 -7.76 -4.64
CA GLN A 13 -31.53 -7.04 -4.62
C GLN A 13 -31.60 -5.97 -3.53
N ASN A 14 -30.45 -5.63 -2.91
CA ASN A 14 -30.30 -4.66 -1.81
C ASN A 14 -30.99 -5.08 -0.50
N ASN A 15 -31.44 -6.34 -0.36
CA ASN A 15 -32.00 -6.80 0.90
C ASN A 15 -30.91 -6.96 1.95
N VAL A 16 -31.20 -6.55 3.18
CA VAL A 16 -30.28 -6.58 4.31
C VAL A 16 -30.44 -7.87 5.11
N TYR A 17 -29.32 -8.47 5.44
CA TYR A 17 -29.25 -9.67 6.26
C TYR A 17 -28.21 -9.57 7.35
N TYR A 18 -28.43 -10.30 8.44
CA TYR A 18 -27.41 -10.51 9.45
C TYR A 18 -27.40 -11.98 9.92
N ARG A 19 -26.29 -12.38 10.51
CA ARG A 19 -26.16 -13.61 11.30
C ARG A 19 -25.13 -13.41 12.41
N ASN A 20 -25.07 -14.34 13.38
CA ASN A 20 -24.01 -14.32 14.38
C ASN A 20 -22.65 -14.64 13.76
N HIS A 21 -21.58 -14.11 14.36
CA HIS A 21 -20.21 -14.26 13.85
C HIS A 21 -19.78 -15.74 13.73
N SER A 22 -20.21 -16.61 14.66
CA SER A 22 -19.89 -18.04 14.63
C SER A 22 -20.45 -18.78 13.41
N GLY A 23 -21.37 -18.17 12.65
CA GLY A 23 -22.02 -18.80 11.51
C GLY A 23 -22.97 -19.96 11.87
N SER A 24 -23.20 -20.19 13.17
CA SER A 24 -24.03 -21.29 13.66
C SER A 24 -25.54 -21.13 13.38
N LYS A 25 -25.97 -19.92 13.02
CA LYS A 25 -27.36 -19.63 12.68
C LYS A 25 -27.47 -19.20 11.22
N PRO A 26 -28.60 -19.45 10.54
CA PRO A 26 -28.85 -18.98 9.19
C PRO A 26 -28.89 -17.44 9.15
N TRP A 27 -28.79 -16.90 7.95
CA TRP A 27 -29.01 -15.47 7.70
C TRP A 27 -30.45 -15.09 8.02
N THR A 28 -30.62 -13.99 8.70
CA THR A 28 -31.94 -13.42 9.04
C THR A 28 -32.09 -12.13 8.27
N LYS A 29 -33.17 -12.04 7.49
CA LYS A 29 -33.51 -10.81 6.74
C LYS A 29 -33.97 -9.70 7.68
N VAL A 30 -33.51 -8.48 7.41
CA VAL A 30 -33.94 -7.25 8.10
C VAL A 30 -34.82 -6.45 7.14
N PRO A 31 -35.94 -5.88 7.59
CA PRO A 31 -36.72 -4.98 6.75
C PRO A 31 -35.92 -3.77 6.29
N GLY A 32 -36.11 -3.36 5.04
CA GLY A 32 -35.40 -2.24 4.39
C GLY A 32 -34.37 -2.70 3.37
N GLU A 33 -33.92 -1.77 2.57
CA GLU A 33 -32.96 -1.99 1.47
C GLU A 33 -31.77 -1.06 1.61
N LEU A 34 -30.55 -1.57 1.35
CA LEU A 34 -29.31 -0.80 1.37
C LEU A 34 -28.47 -1.10 0.13
N THR A 35 -27.84 -0.07 -0.42
CA THR A 35 -26.85 -0.17 -1.49
C THR A 35 -25.42 -0.32 -0.97
N SER A 36 -25.17 0.07 0.29
CA SER A 36 -23.92 -0.15 1.00
C SER A 36 -24.19 -0.36 2.48
N ILE A 37 -23.27 -1.01 3.18
CA ILE A 37 -23.40 -1.31 4.61
C ILE A 37 -22.05 -1.26 5.32
N THR A 38 -22.05 -0.60 6.46
CA THR A 38 -20.96 -0.64 7.45
C THR A 38 -21.56 -0.81 8.85
N ALA A 39 -20.78 -1.33 9.78
CA ALA A 39 -21.30 -1.62 11.11
C ALA A 39 -20.23 -1.48 12.18
N ASP A 40 -20.63 -0.94 13.32
CA ASP A 40 -19.89 -0.97 14.56
C ASP A 40 -20.67 -1.79 15.63
N VAL A 41 -20.10 -1.92 16.83
CA VAL A 41 -20.68 -2.71 17.93
C VAL A 41 -22.12 -2.28 18.24
N ASN A 42 -22.41 -0.99 18.19
CA ASN A 42 -23.68 -0.41 18.60
C ASN A 42 -24.64 -0.06 17.47
N SER A 43 -24.13 0.07 16.24
CA SER A 43 -24.92 0.59 15.12
C SER A 43 -24.54 -0.02 13.77
N VAL A 44 -25.50 0.03 12.87
CA VAL A 44 -25.35 -0.35 11.45
C VAL A 44 -25.76 0.87 10.61
N TRP A 45 -24.92 1.17 9.63
CA TRP A 45 -25.09 2.33 8.75
C TRP A 45 -25.04 1.90 7.29
N GLY A 46 -25.63 2.68 6.44
CA GLY A 46 -25.57 2.45 5.01
C GLY A 46 -26.23 3.53 4.21
N PHE A 47 -26.23 3.36 2.89
CA PHE A 47 -27.06 4.16 1.99
C PHE A 47 -28.27 3.34 1.57
N ASN A 48 -29.43 3.94 1.59
CA ASN A 48 -30.63 3.35 0.97
C ASN A 48 -30.60 3.56 -0.57
N PRO A 49 -31.53 2.94 -1.33
CA PRO A 49 -31.58 3.13 -2.78
C PRO A 49 -31.85 4.58 -3.25
N GLN A 50 -32.33 5.44 -2.36
CA GLN A 50 -32.52 6.88 -2.61
C GLN A 50 -31.23 7.68 -2.38
N GLY A 51 -30.13 7.04 -1.94
CA GLY A 51 -28.85 7.68 -1.62
C GLY A 51 -28.85 8.40 -0.26
N GLU A 52 -29.86 8.17 0.58
CA GLU A 52 -29.90 8.73 1.92
C GLU A 52 -29.07 7.87 2.87
N ILE A 53 -28.36 8.52 3.80
CA ILE A 53 -27.69 7.84 4.90
C ILE A 53 -28.76 7.35 5.88
N VAL A 54 -28.72 6.08 6.18
CA VAL A 54 -29.60 5.47 7.18
C VAL A 54 -28.80 4.73 8.24
N ARG A 55 -29.34 4.71 9.43
CA ARG A 55 -28.78 4.10 10.62
C ARG A 55 -29.80 3.21 11.31
N MET A 56 -29.33 2.14 11.91
CA MET A 56 -30.12 1.30 12.83
C MET A 56 -29.27 0.87 14.01
N SER A 57 -29.86 0.74 15.19
CA SER A 57 -29.20 0.10 16.33
C SER A 57 -28.81 -1.33 15.98
N ALA A 58 -27.59 -1.77 16.28
CA ALA A 58 -27.15 -3.16 16.09
C ALA A 58 -28.01 -4.17 16.84
N GLN A 59 -28.72 -3.75 17.88
CA GLN A 59 -29.69 -4.52 18.62
C GLN A 59 -31.08 -4.61 17.93
N ARG A 60 -31.26 -3.91 16.83
CA ARG A 60 -32.47 -3.91 15.98
C ARG A 60 -33.78 -3.57 16.74
N LYS A 61 -33.68 -2.74 17.77
CA LYS A 61 -34.82 -2.29 18.57
C LYS A 61 -35.64 -1.19 17.88
N SER A 62 -35.01 -0.48 16.94
CA SER A 62 -35.64 0.54 16.06
C SER A 62 -35.53 0.07 14.61
N GLY A 63 -36.34 0.65 13.74
CA GLY A 63 -36.14 0.55 12.30
C GLY A 63 -34.97 1.41 11.83
N TRP A 64 -34.83 1.55 10.51
CA TRP A 64 -33.87 2.46 9.92
C TRP A 64 -34.30 3.92 10.15
N GLU A 65 -33.34 4.72 10.61
CA GLU A 65 -33.47 6.17 10.81
C GLU A 65 -32.70 6.88 9.70
N VAL A 66 -33.33 7.87 9.05
CA VAL A 66 -32.63 8.70 8.06
C VAL A 66 -31.77 9.73 8.79
N ILE A 67 -30.50 9.78 8.44
CA ILE A 67 -29.53 10.73 8.98
C ILE A 67 -29.29 11.84 7.95
N LYS A 68 -29.37 13.09 8.41
CA LYS A 68 -29.17 14.26 7.57
C LYS A 68 -27.77 14.26 6.96
N ASN A 69 -27.69 14.38 5.62
CA ASN A 69 -26.46 14.39 4.85
C ASN A 69 -26.26 15.69 4.07
N PRO A 70 -25.93 16.82 4.73
CA PRO A 70 -25.81 18.12 4.06
C PRO A 70 -24.53 18.25 3.20
N TYR A 71 -23.58 17.33 3.33
CA TYR A 71 -22.26 17.40 2.69
C TYR A 71 -22.10 16.46 1.51
N LYS A 72 -23.15 15.75 1.08
CA LYS A 72 -23.11 14.76 -0.01
C LYS A 72 -22.07 13.67 0.22
N ILE A 73 -22.05 13.11 1.41
CA ILE A 73 -21.23 11.95 1.73
C ILE A 73 -21.65 10.79 0.83
N ILE A 74 -20.69 10.11 0.22
CA ILE A 74 -20.86 9.00 -0.73
C ILE A 74 -20.23 7.68 -0.27
N LYS A 75 -19.41 7.72 0.76
CA LYS A 75 -18.83 6.53 1.40
C LYS A 75 -18.93 6.64 2.91
N LEU A 76 -19.15 5.51 3.57
CA LEU A 76 -19.23 5.42 5.03
C LEU A 76 -18.35 4.30 5.56
N SER A 77 -17.77 4.53 6.73
CA SER A 77 -17.13 3.51 7.55
C SER A 77 -17.43 3.76 9.02
N ALA A 78 -17.96 2.77 9.71
CA ALA A 78 -18.27 2.84 11.14
C ALA A 78 -17.28 2.01 11.95
N GLY A 79 -16.87 2.54 13.10
CA GLY A 79 -15.97 1.91 14.06
C GLY A 79 -15.68 2.83 15.24
N ASN A 80 -15.32 2.28 16.38
CA ASN A 80 -14.96 3.03 17.58
C ASN A 80 -16.00 4.08 18.01
N GLU A 81 -17.29 3.71 17.99
CA GLU A 81 -18.40 4.58 18.34
C GLU A 81 -18.52 5.84 17.46
N GLU A 82 -17.91 5.81 16.29
CA GLU A 82 -17.99 6.87 15.28
C GLU A 82 -18.38 6.31 13.91
N VAL A 83 -18.94 7.17 13.08
CA VAL A 83 -19.07 6.95 11.65
C VAL A 83 -18.35 8.06 10.90
N TRP A 84 -17.56 7.66 9.95
CA TRP A 84 -16.78 8.53 9.08
C TRP A 84 -17.34 8.48 7.67
N GLY A 85 -17.32 9.62 6.99
CA GLY A 85 -17.82 9.75 5.64
C GLY A 85 -16.85 10.47 4.72
N ILE A 86 -16.82 10.03 3.46
CA ILE A 86 -16.11 10.72 2.36
C ILE A 86 -17.15 11.33 1.44
N THR A 87 -16.96 12.59 1.11
CA THR A 87 -17.83 13.33 0.17
C THR A 87 -17.38 13.15 -1.28
N GLU A 88 -18.23 13.52 -2.22
CA GLU A 88 -17.93 13.52 -3.65
C GLU A 88 -16.71 14.40 -4.00
N ASP A 89 -16.48 15.49 -3.25
CA ASP A 89 -15.33 16.40 -3.38
C ASP A 89 -14.14 16.03 -2.48
N ASN A 90 -14.05 14.75 -2.06
CA ASN A 90 -12.95 14.17 -1.31
C ASN A 90 -12.71 14.78 0.09
N LYS A 91 -13.73 15.33 0.71
CA LYS A 91 -13.68 15.79 2.10
C LYS A 91 -14.09 14.69 3.05
N VAL A 92 -13.48 14.68 4.23
CA VAL A 92 -13.72 13.73 5.29
C VAL A 92 -14.52 14.38 6.41
N TYR A 93 -15.58 13.72 6.80
CA TYR A 93 -16.42 14.10 7.95
C TYR A 93 -16.58 12.92 8.88
N ARG A 94 -16.84 13.20 10.14
CA ARG A 94 -17.20 12.19 11.16
C ARG A 94 -18.35 12.65 12.01
N MET A 95 -19.04 11.72 12.64
CA MET A 95 -20.01 11.98 13.71
C MET A 95 -20.09 10.79 14.65
N SER A 96 -20.74 10.97 15.81
CA SER A 96 -21.00 9.85 16.72
C SER A 96 -21.88 8.79 16.05
N ASP A 97 -21.59 7.52 16.32
CA ASP A 97 -22.39 6.38 15.84
C ASP A 97 -23.80 6.32 16.46
N SER A 98 -24.06 7.13 17.50
CA SER A 98 -25.39 7.30 18.05
C SER A 98 -26.41 7.87 17.04
N GLY A 99 -25.92 8.52 15.97
CA GLY A 99 -26.72 9.22 14.99
C GLY A 99 -27.20 10.61 15.45
N PHE A 100 -26.83 11.02 16.67
CA PHE A 100 -27.14 12.34 17.21
C PHE A 100 -25.94 13.28 17.04
N GLY A 101 -26.23 14.53 16.71
CA GLY A 101 -25.23 15.56 16.50
C GLY A 101 -25.07 15.94 15.04
N GLU A 102 -23.99 16.65 14.75
CA GLU A 102 -23.68 17.13 13.41
C GLU A 102 -22.41 16.46 12.90
N TRP A 103 -22.28 16.34 11.58
CA TRP A 103 -21.05 15.94 10.92
C TRP A 103 -19.96 16.98 11.16
N GLN A 104 -18.82 16.54 11.68
CA GLN A 104 -17.65 17.35 11.94
C GLN A 104 -16.65 17.16 10.81
N TYR A 105 -16.17 18.25 10.24
CA TYR A 105 -15.10 18.23 9.24
C TYR A 105 -13.79 17.72 9.88
N VAL A 106 -13.09 16.83 9.19
CA VAL A 106 -11.82 16.27 9.62
C VAL A 106 -10.67 16.77 8.73
N ASN A 107 -10.77 16.53 7.42
CA ASN A 107 -9.75 16.87 6.45
C ASN A 107 -10.28 16.73 5.02
N GLU A 108 -9.42 16.96 4.02
CA GLU A 108 -9.75 16.81 2.59
C GLU A 108 -8.64 16.13 1.80
N GLY A 109 -8.92 15.75 0.55
CA GLY A 109 -7.98 15.06 -0.33
C GLY A 109 -7.99 13.55 -0.18
N PHE A 110 -9.05 12.95 0.36
CA PHE A 110 -9.16 11.51 0.57
C PHE A 110 -10.31 10.90 -0.22
N LYS A 111 -10.06 9.72 -0.79
CA LYS A 111 -11.03 8.98 -1.62
C LYS A 111 -11.59 7.73 -0.94
N ASP A 112 -10.99 7.30 0.19
CA ASP A 112 -11.47 6.15 0.95
C ASP A 112 -11.16 6.25 2.44
N VAL A 113 -11.97 5.57 3.27
CA VAL A 113 -11.83 5.50 4.72
C VAL A 113 -12.22 4.13 5.25
N SER A 114 -11.46 3.63 6.21
CA SER A 114 -11.76 2.42 6.99
C SER A 114 -11.50 2.69 8.47
N VAL A 115 -12.53 2.60 9.29
CA VAL A 115 -12.45 2.87 10.73
C VAL A 115 -12.33 1.56 11.49
N GLY A 116 -11.30 1.45 12.32
CA GLY A 116 -11.08 0.36 13.26
C GLY A 116 -11.32 0.80 14.70
N VAL A 117 -10.79 0.05 15.67
CA VAL A 117 -10.95 0.35 17.10
C VAL A 117 -10.04 1.49 17.52
N ASP A 118 -8.77 1.45 17.13
CA ASP A 118 -7.76 2.42 17.60
C ASP A 118 -7.42 3.47 16.55
N TYR A 119 -7.75 3.22 15.29
CA TYR A 119 -7.30 4.01 14.15
C TYR A 119 -8.37 4.11 13.07
N ALA A 120 -8.45 5.28 12.45
CA ALA A 120 -9.06 5.43 11.14
C ALA A 120 -7.95 5.46 10.07
N TRP A 121 -8.10 4.62 9.06
CA TRP A 121 -7.23 4.56 7.90
C TRP A 121 -7.88 5.28 6.75
N LEU A 122 -7.14 6.16 6.10
CA LEU A 122 -7.63 6.90 4.94
C LEU A 122 -6.71 6.67 3.76
N LEU A 123 -7.27 6.70 2.58
CA LEU A 123 -6.53 6.65 1.33
C LEU A 123 -6.69 8.00 0.64
N ASP A 124 -5.60 8.72 0.39
CA ASP A 124 -5.68 9.98 -0.32
C ASP A 124 -5.96 9.80 -1.82
N VAL A 125 -6.19 10.90 -2.53
CA VAL A 125 -6.53 10.87 -3.97
C VAL A 125 -5.39 10.30 -4.82
N ASP A 126 -4.15 10.43 -4.37
CA ASP A 126 -2.95 9.91 -5.04
C ASP A 126 -2.69 8.42 -4.71
N GLY A 127 -3.44 7.85 -3.77
CA GLY A 127 -3.36 6.44 -3.39
C GLY A 127 -2.44 6.15 -2.21
N TYR A 128 -2.01 7.19 -1.47
CA TYR A 128 -1.20 6.99 -0.27
C TYR A 128 -2.09 6.75 0.96
N PRO A 129 -1.76 5.75 1.81
CA PRO A 129 -2.47 5.49 3.04
C PRO A 129 -2.08 6.46 4.15
N TRP A 130 -3.06 6.90 4.90
CA TRP A 130 -2.92 7.76 6.08
C TRP A 130 -3.55 7.08 7.28
N LYS A 131 -2.98 7.32 8.45
CA LYS A 131 -3.46 6.79 9.72
C LYS A 131 -3.84 7.94 10.65
N TYR A 132 -5.03 7.86 11.23
CA TYR A 132 -5.49 8.75 12.29
C TYR A 132 -5.62 7.97 13.59
N GLU A 133 -5.01 8.44 14.65
CA GLU A 133 -5.19 7.85 15.98
C GLU A 133 -6.50 8.32 16.59
N MET A 134 -7.28 7.35 17.07
CA MET A 134 -8.55 7.60 17.73
C MET A 134 -8.33 7.75 19.23
N SER A 135 -7.62 8.80 19.67
CA SER A 135 -7.36 9.07 21.09
C SER A 135 -8.52 9.81 21.75
N GLY A 136 -9.73 9.24 21.70
CA GLY A 136 -10.92 9.87 22.27
C GLY A 136 -11.46 11.04 21.44
N PHE A 137 -12.55 11.65 21.89
CA PHE A 137 -13.33 12.66 21.17
C PHE A 137 -12.63 14.01 20.90
N GLN A 138 -11.35 14.19 21.22
CA GLN A 138 -10.74 15.52 21.15
C GLN A 138 -9.49 15.68 20.28
N ASP A 139 -8.72 14.65 20.01
CA ASP A 139 -7.51 14.83 19.19
C ASP A 139 -7.32 13.70 18.19
N ILE A 140 -7.54 14.02 16.92
CA ILE A 140 -7.15 13.17 15.80
C ILE A 140 -5.84 13.72 15.25
N THR A 141 -4.75 13.00 15.54
CA THR A 141 -3.46 13.28 14.93
C THR A 141 -3.34 12.47 13.65
N ALA A 142 -3.32 13.16 12.51
CA ALA A 142 -3.03 12.51 11.24
C ALA A 142 -1.56 12.18 11.16
N PHE A 143 -1.25 10.91 11.04
CA PHE A 143 0.08 10.47 10.65
C PHE A 143 0.00 10.05 9.19
N GLN A 144 0.67 10.80 8.32
CA GLN A 144 1.07 10.17 7.08
C GLN A 144 1.84 8.93 7.53
N ILE A 145 1.35 7.77 7.21
CA ILE A 145 2.22 6.63 7.17
C ILE A 145 3.17 7.01 6.04
N ASN A 146 4.23 7.72 6.46
CA ASN A 146 5.39 7.74 5.60
C ASN A 146 5.53 6.30 5.17
N PRO A 147 5.23 5.99 3.92
CA PRO A 147 5.37 4.62 3.51
C PRO A 147 6.84 4.31 3.71
N ILE A 148 7.15 3.72 4.86
CA ILE A 148 8.32 2.86 4.99
C ILE A 148 8.28 1.86 3.82
N TYR A 149 7.18 1.90 3.03
CA TYR A 149 6.87 1.07 1.87
C TYR A 149 6.23 1.79 0.68
N THR A 150 6.09 3.14 0.68
CA THR A 150 5.93 3.93 -0.54
C THR A 150 7.15 4.79 -0.86
N SER A 151 8.13 4.90 -0.03
CA SER A 151 9.42 4.44 -0.38
C SER A 151 9.49 2.93 0.03
N VAL A 152 8.87 2.07 -0.67
CA VAL A 152 9.65 1.52 -1.72
C VAL A 152 10.12 2.74 -2.48
N THR A 153 11.10 3.53 -1.99
CA THR A 153 12.35 3.65 -2.72
C THR A 153 12.42 2.32 -3.36
N PRO A 154 11.98 2.14 -4.68
CA PRO A 154 11.99 0.82 -5.25
C PRO A 154 13.18 0.26 -4.55
N VAL A 155 12.96 -0.74 -3.58
CA VAL A 155 14.13 -1.29 -2.93
C VAL A 155 14.97 -1.33 -4.12
N GLU A 156 15.91 -0.30 -4.19
CA GLU A 156 16.73 -0.29 -5.37
C GLU A 156 17.17 -1.68 -5.36
N VAL A 157 16.41 -2.49 -6.04
CA VAL A 157 16.68 -3.90 -6.12
C VAL A 157 17.80 -3.80 -7.07
N LYS A 158 18.93 -3.34 -6.47
CA LYS A 158 20.18 -3.16 -7.12
C LYS A 158 20.42 -4.47 -7.75
N ALA A 159 20.38 -4.45 -9.06
CA ALA A 159 20.83 -5.59 -9.80
C ALA A 159 22.04 -6.12 -9.04
N SER A 160 21.93 -7.29 -8.45
CA SER A 160 23.04 -7.82 -7.65
C SER A 160 24.10 -8.29 -8.61
N VAL A 161 25.31 -7.79 -8.47
CA VAL A 161 26.44 -8.18 -9.29
C VAL A 161 27.34 -9.13 -8.54
N ASN A 162 27.61 -10.26 -9.15
CA ASN A 162 28.62 -11.19 -8.68
C ASN A 162 29.73 -11.38 -9.72
N VAL A 163 30.97 -11.50 -9.30
CA VAL A 163 32.11 -11.65 -10.18
C VAL A 163 32.90 -12.91 -9.78
N ALA A 164 33.00 -13.83 -10.70
CA ALA A 164 33.73 -15.09 -10.48
C ALA A 164 34.57 -15.52 -11.73
N PRO A 165 35.70 -16.16 -11.54
CA PRO A 165 36.44 -16.29 -10.29
C PRO A 165 37.01 -14.95 -9.83
N ASN A 166 37.17 -14.76 -8.53
CA ASN A 166 37.88 -13.62 -7.96
C ASN A 166 38.69 -14.13 -6.74
N PRO A 167 40.02 -14.27 -6.82
CA PRO A 167 40.94 -13.86 -7.91
C PRO A 167 40.75 -14.61 -9.23
N PHE A 168 41.06 -13.93 -10.34
CA PHE A 168 41.00 -14.49 -11.70
C PHE A 168 42.37 -14.58 -12.38
N LYS A 169 42.44 -15.40 -13.45
CA LYS A 169 43.65 -15.53 -14.31
C LYS A 169 43.44 -14.89 -15.68
N ASP A 170 42.60 -15.47 -16.50
CA ASP A 170 42.52 -15.08 -17.92
C ASP A 170 41.18 -14.38 -18.29
N ARG A 171 40.15 -14.70 -17.57
CA ARG A 171 38.79 -14.17 -17.80
C ARG A 171 38.01 -14.04 -16.51
N ILE A 172 37.04 -13.17 -16.50
CA ILE A 172 36.09 -13.07 -15.43
C ILE A 172 34.68 -13.15 -16.00
N LYS A 173 33.78 -13.76 -15.24
CA LYS A 173 32.35 -13.77 -15.51
C LYS A 173 31.70 -12.83 -14.52
N VAL A 174 30.94 -11.89 -15.04
CA VAL A 174 30.10 -10.95 -14.28
C VAL A 174 28.68 -11.48 -14.41
N THR A 175 28.08 -11.88 -13.28
CA THR A 175 26.68 -12.30 -13.20
C THR A 175 25.87 -11.13 -12.68
N VAL A 176 24.92 -10.68 -13.47
CA VAL A 176 24.03 -9.55 -13.17
C VAL A 176 22.61 -10.07 -13.02
N ASN A 177 22.02 -9.96 -11.83
CA ASN A 177 20.59 -10.23 -11.64
C ASN A 177 19.82 -8.93 -11.79
N ALA A 178 19.29 -8.68 -12.99
CA ALA A 178 18.52 -7.47 -13.31
C ALA A 178 17.01 -7.70 -13.07
N TYR A 179 16.31 -6.65 -12.66
CA TYR A 179 14.86 -6.70 -12.44
C TYR A 179 14.07 -6.34 -13.68
N ASN A 180 14.61 -5.46 -14.49
CA ASN A 180 14.02 -4.99 -15.72
C ASN A 180 15.02 -5.17 -16.88
N GLU A 181 14.52 -5.08 -18.08
CA GLU A 181 15.35 -4.90 -19.28
C GLU A 181 15.94 -3.50 -19.26
N GLU A 182 17.28 -3.40 -19.29
CA GLU A 182 17.99 -2.12 -19.34
C GLU A 182 19.37 -2.27 -19.96
N ASP A 183 19.93 -1.15 -20.40
CA ASP A 183 21.31 -1.08 -20.86
C ASP A 183 22.23 -0.76 -19.68
N ILE A 184 23.26 -1.56 -19.49
CA ILE A 184 24.27 -1.37 -18.46
C ILE A 184 25.63 -1.07 -19.08
N THR A 185 26.49 -0.37 -18.32
CA THR A 185 27.87 -0.13 -18.72
C THR A 185 28.82 -0.73 -17.69
N LEU A 186 29.69 -1.63 -18.13
CA LEU A 186 30.77 -2.16 -17.33
C LEU A 186 32.04 -1.34 -17.59
N ILE A 187 32.64 -0.81 -16.54
CA ILE A 187 33.88 -0.04 -16.61
C ILE A 187 34.89 -0.68 -15.67
N VAL A 188 36.08 -1.02 -16.19
CA VAL A 188 37.20 -1.52 -15.36
C VAL A 188 38.32 -0.51 -15.38
N HIS A 189 38.80 -0.14 -14.21
CA HIS A 189 39.97 0.72 -14.06
C HIS A 189 40.96 0.19 -13.02
N ASP A 190 42.23 0.56 -13.17
CA ASP A 190 43.25 0.29 -12.18
C ASP A 190 43.13 1.24 -10.97
N LEU A 191 44.00 1.03 -9.96
CA LEU A 191 44.01 1.88 -8.76
C LEU A 191 44.45 3.33 -8.99
N ASN A 192 45.04 3.62 -10.17
CA ASN A 192 45.41 4.98 -10.57
C ASN A 192 44.31 5.68 -11.34
N GLY A 193 43.17 5.00 -11.54
CA GLY A 193 42.00 5.52 -12.27
C GLY A 193 42.10 5.37 -13.79
N LYS A 194 43.13 4.68 -14.32
CA LYS A 194 43.22 4.39 -15.75
C LYS A 194 42.15 3.37 -16.14
N VAL A 195 41.29 3.71 -17.09
CA VAL A 195 40.29 2.83 -17.65
C VAL A 195 40.94 1.80 -18.58
N LEU A 196 40.68 0.52 -18.34
CA LEU A 196 41.14 -0.60 -19.11
C LEU A 196 40.09 -1.22 -20.02
N LEU A 197 38.81 -1.11 -19.61
CA LEU A 197 37.67 -1.61 -20.35
C LEU A 197 36.44 -0.71 -20.12
N THR A 198 35.72 -0.46 -21.20
CA THR A 198 34.34 0.03 -21.14
C THR A 198 33.52 -0.87 -22.09
N LYS A 199 32.48 -1.52 -21.56
CA LYS A 199 31.63 -2.44 -22.31
C LYS A 199 30.17 -2.13 -22.00
N LYS A 200 29.36 -1.96 -23.04
CA LYS A 200 27.90 -1.79 -22.92
C LYS A 200 27.21 -3.10 -23.23
N GLU A 201 26.25 -3.46 -22.43
CA GLU A 201 25.46 -4.67 -22.59
C GLU A 201 24.00 -4.39 -22.26
N SER A 202 23.08 -4.98 -23.02
CA SER A 202 21.66 -5.00 -22.69
C SER A 202 21.36 -6.23 -21.85
N VAL A 203 20.77 -6.05 -20.69
CA VAL A 203 20.37 -7.11 -19.77
C VAL A 203 18.85 -7.22 -19.71
N HIS A 204 18.34 -8.45 -19.55
CA HIS A 204 16.91 -8.70 -19.36
C HIS A 204 16.62 -9.04 -17.91
N SER A 205 15.35 -8.96 -17.52
CA SER A 205 14.90 -9.37 -16.19
C SER A 205 15.38 -10.80 -15.88
N GLY A 206 15.98 -10.99 -14.72
CA GLY A 206 16.59 -12.25 -14.27
C GLY A 206 18.10 -12.24 -14.34
N THR A 207 18.70 -13.44 -14.43
CA THR A 207 20.14 -13.65 -14.40
C THR A 207 20.77 -13.49 -15.79
N ASN A 208 21.72 -12.56 -15.90
CA ASN A 208 22.52 -12.31 -17.10
C ASN A 208 23.98 -12.64 -16.82
N GLU A 209 24.68 -13.26 -17.77
CA GLU A 209 26.10 -13.61 -17.64
C GLU A 209 26.93 -12.91 -18.70
N ILE A 210 27.87 -12.07 -18.30
CA ILE A 210 28.76 -11.30 -19.15
C ILE A 210 30.18 -11.76 -18.92
N THR A 211 30.87 -12.20 -19.98
CA THR A 211 32.26 -12.62 -19.89
C THR A 211 33.18 -11.49 -20.35
N ILE A 212 34.19 -11.18 -19.57
CA ILE A 212 35.29 -10.26 -19.90
C ILE A 212 36.55 -11.09 -20.21
N ASN A 213 36.82 -11.30 -21.50
CA ASN A 213 37.99 -12.06 -21.98
C ASN A 213 39.24 -11.18 -22.05
N GLU A 214 39.09 -9.88 -22.19
CA GLU A 214 40.12 -8.87 -22.22
C GLU A 214 40.99 -8.88 -20.94
N ALA A 215 40.43 -9.43 -19.89
CA ALA A 215 41.11 -9.65 -18.61
C ALA A 215 42.38 -10.48 -18.72
N SER A 216 42.56 -11.31 -19.78
CA SER A 216 43.77 -12.05 -20.07
C SER A 216 44.98 -11.13 -20.28
N GLN A 217 44.80 -9.97 -20.83
CA GLN A 217 45.85 -8.99 -21.20
C GLN A 217 46.27 -8.09 -20.04
N TRP A 218 45.53 -8.10 -18.91
CA TRP A 218 45.84 -7.24 -17.78
C TRP A 218 47.02 -7.77 -16.97
N THR A 219 47.75 -6.89 -16.36
CA THR A 219 48.84 -7.24 -15.46
C THR A 219 48.31 -7.76 -14.11
N GLN A 220 49.11 -8.53 -13.38
CA GLN A 220 48.75 -8.90 -12.02
C GLN A 220 48.53 -7.66 -11.17
N GLY A 221 47.38 -7.62 -10.45
CA GLY A 221 47.04 -6.46 -9.65
C GLY A 221 45.58 -6.43 -9.18
N VAL A 222 45.24 -5.30 -8.60
CA VAL A 222 43.88 -5.01 -8.12
C VAL A 222 43.25 -4.01 -9.07
N TYR A 223 41.98 -4.28 -9.41
CA TYR A 223 41.16 -3.46 -10.30
C TYR A 223 39.80 -3.21 -9.67
N ILE A 224 39.13 -2.17 -10.12
CA ILE A 224 37.75 -1.88 -9.74
C ILE A 224 36.86 -2.04 -10.99
N LEU A 225 35.93 -2.95 -10.91
CA LEU A 225 34.83 -3.06 -11.85
C LEU A 225 33.67 -2.18 -11.33
N THR A 226 33.23 -1.23 -12.15
CA THR A 226 32.01 -0.46 -11.94
C THR A 226 30.97 -0.95 -12.93
N VAL A 227 29.80 -1.28 -12.45
CA VAL A 227 28.63 -1.59 -13.28
C VAL A 227 27.63 -0.46 -13.08
N GLU A 228 27.34 0.28 -14.14
CA GLU A 228 26.41 1.40 -14.16
C GLU A 228 25.05 0.93 -14.62
N TYR A 229 24.04 1.18 -13.82
CA TYR A 229 22.62 0.94 -14.08
C TYR A 229 21.84 2.24 -14.08
N SER A 230 20.58 2.20 -14.50
CA SER A 230 19.64 3.31 -14.32
C SER A 230 19.48 3.74 -12.86
N ALA A 231 19.58 2.79 -11.92
CA ALA A 231 19.48 3.00 -10.47
C ALA A 231 20.78 3.47 -9.78
N GLY A 232 21.90 3.59 -10.51
CA GLY A 232 23.19 4.04 -9.99
C GLY A 232 24.30 2.98 -10.10
N PRO A 233 25.56 3.35 -9.85
CA PRO A 233 26.70 2.46 -10.05
C PRO A 233 26.94 1.51 -8.88
N GLU A 234 27.31 0.27 -9.18
CA GLU A 234 27.88 -0.68 -8.23
C GLU A 234 29.39 -0.90 -8.50
N LYS A 235 30.20 -0.90 -7.44
CA LYS A 235 31.67 -1.04 -7.55
C LYS A 235 32.15 -2.30 -6.86
N ILE A 236 32.91 -3.12 -7.56
CA ILE A 236 33.42 -4.39 -7.11
C ILE A 236 34.94 -4.44 -7.26
N LYS A 237 35.63 -4.79 -6.19
CA LYS A 237 37.07 -5.07 -6.23
C LYS A 237 37.30 -6.43 -6.88
N ILE A 238 38.15 -6.47 -7.92
CA ILE A 238 38.56 -7.69 -8.60
C ILE A 238 40.10 -7.83 -8.56
N ILE A 239 40.58 -9.04 -8.49
CA ILE A 239 42.01 -9.34 -8.28
C ILE A 239 42.51 -10.27 -9.39
N LYS A 240 43.47 -9.79 -10.18
CA LYS A 240 44.22 -10.60 -11.16
C LYS A 240 45.35 -11.32 -10.44
N SER A 241 45.31 -12.65 -10.47
CA SER A 241 46.42 -13.51 -10.00
C SER A 241 47.43 -13.84 -11.11
N ARG A 242 48.50 -14.49 -10.76
CA ARG A 242 49.45 -15.03 -11.72
C ARG A 242 48.85 -16.21 -12.50
#